data_42c20516153f4198e82c78a869d299dd
#
_entry.id   42c20516153f4198e82c78a869d299dd
#
_cell.length_a   1.000
_cell.length_b   1.000
_cell.length_c   1.000
_cell.angle_alpha   90.00
_cell.angle_beta   90.00
_cell.angle_gamma   90.00
#
_symmetry.space_group_name_H-M   'P 1'
#
loop_
_entity.id
_entity.type
_entity.pdbx_description
1 polymer ?
#
loop_
_entity_poly.entity_id
_entity_poly.type
_entity_poly.pdbx_seq_one_letter_code
_entity_poly.pdbx_strand_id
1 'polypeptide(L)'
;MLAGVDHMRHTHDPERNAFSKGQPEHGAEFADDLERILALHDPSTVAAVIVEPVSGSTGVLVPPKGYLKKLREICDKHNILLIFDEVITGYGRLGEPFAAQYFDVIPDMIVSAKGLTNGVLPMGAVYVKKHIHDAFMHGPEHLIEFFHGYTYSGHPMACAAALGTLDTYEEEGLLTRASELADYWENSIHSLKGLPHVIDIRNIGLVGAIELQGIPGEPTKRAMNAMQTAFEKGLLIRTTGDIIALSPPLIIEKSEIDQIFDTVSSILKNLD
;
A
#
# COMPACT_ATOMS: atom_id res chain seq x y z
N MET A 1 -2.06 4.34 22.14
CA MET A 1 -3.04 4.84 21.16
C MET A 1 -3.34 6.30 21.50
N LEU A 2 -3.44 7.17 20.50
CA LEU A 2 -3.91 8.54 20.74
C LEU A 2 -5.40 8.52 21.10
N ALA A 3 -5.83 9.41 21.99
CA ALA A 3 -7.24 9.57 22.31
C ALA A 3 -8.02 9.98 21.04
N GLY A 4 -9.21 9.43 20.84
CA GLY A 4 -10.04 9.71 19.67
C GLY A 4 -9.65 8.93 18.40
N VAL A 5 -8.84 7.87 18.52
CA VAL A 5 -8.50 6.96 17.42
C VAL A 5 -8.95 5.55 17.75
N ASP A 6 -9.74 4.97 16.86
CA ASP A 6 -10.13 3.56 16.88
C ASP A 6 -9.56 2.82 15.66
N HIS A 7 -9.49 1.50 15.76
CA HIS A 7 -8.98 0.66 14.69
C HIS A 7 -10.05 -0.32 14.24
N MET A 8 -10.29 -0.31 12.95
CA MET A 8 -11.08 -1.34 12.28
C MET A 8 -10.29 -2.66 12.22
N ARG A 9 -11.00 -3.76 12.10
CA ARG A 9 -10.43 -5.04 11.76
C ARG A 9 -9.64 -4.95 10.44
N HIS A 10 -8.43 -5.55 10.40
CA HIS A 10 -7.67 -5.70 9.15
C HIS A 10 -8.32 -6.73 8.20
N THR A 11 -7.93 -6.69 6.93
CA THR A 11 -8.52 -7.53 5.86
C THR A 11 -7.84 -8.87 5.67
N HIS A 12 -6.77 -9.17 6.42
CA HIS A 12 -6.05 -10.44 6.29
C HIS A 12 -6.88 -11.61 6.82
N ASP A 13 -7.17 -12.58 5.94
CA ASP A 13 -7.97 -13.76 6.23
C ASP A 13 -7.40 -14.97 5.47
N PRO A 14 -6.32 -15.57 5.99
CA PRO A 14 -5.66 -16.68 5.30
C PRO A 14 -6.50 -17.95 5.25
N GLU A 15 -7.50 -18.11 6.13
CA GLU A 15 -8.36 -19.30 6.09
C GLU A 15 -9.21 -19.38 4.83
N ARG A 16 -9.67 -18.22 4.32
CA ARG A 16 -10.53 -18.15 3.13
C ARG A 16 -9.80 -17.69 1.87
N ASN A 17 -8.67 -17.00 2.02
CA ASN A 17 -8.05 -16.22 0.96
C ASN A 17 -6.58 -16.57 0.70
N ALA A 18 -6.02 -17.61 1.34
CA ALA A 18 -4.62 -17.98 1.09
C ALA A 18 -4.35 -18.23 -0.40
N PHE A 19 -3.20 -17.77 -0.87
CA PHE A 19 -2.76 -17.86 -2.26
C PHE A 19 -3.66 -17.13 -3.27
N SER A 20 -4.32 -16.06 -2.84
CA SER A 20 -5.11 -15.22 -3.74
C SER A 20 -4.21 -14.49 -4.73
N LYS A 21 -4.64 -14.48 -5.99
CA LYS A 21 -4.06 -13.72 -7.08
C LYS A 21 -4.85 -12.42 -7.25
N GLY A 22 -4.18 -11.27 -7.10
CA GLY A 22 -4.87 -9.99 -7.02
C GLY A 22 -5.80 -9.89 -5.81
N GLN A 23 -6.96 -9.27 -5.98
CA GLN A 23 -7.93 -9.08 -4.90
C GLN A 23 -8.54 -10.41 -4.41
N PRO A 24 -8.48 -10.70 -3.09
CA PRO A 24 -9.19 -11.83 -2.50
C PRO A 24 -10.71 -11.75 -2.73
N GLU A 25 -11.35 -12.91 -2.84
CA GLU A 25 -12.81 -12.99 -3.08
C GLU A 25 -13.63 -12.71 -1.80
N HIS A 26 -13.11 -13.06 -0.63
CA HIS A 26 -13.84 -12.99 0.64
C HIS A 26 -13.34 -11.87 1.53
N GLY A 27 -14.26 -11.15 2.19
CA GLY A 27 -13.92 -10.15 3.20
C GLY A 27 -14.44 -8.74 2.94
N ALA A 28 -15.29 -8.52 1.92
CA ALA A 28 -15.96 -7.23 1.76
C ALA A 28 -16.76 -6.81 3.01
N GLU A 29 -17.30 -7.81 3.73
CA GLU A 29 -18.04 -7.63 4.98
C GLU A 29 -17.19 -7.05 6.13
N PHE A 30 -15.86 -7.09 6.03
CA PHE A 30 -14.99 -6.48 7.06
C PHE A 30 -15.14 -4.96 7.13
N ALA A 31 -15.65 -4.33 6.08
CA ALA A 31 -16.00 -2.92 6.10
C ALA A 31 -17.15 -2.60 7.08
N ASP A 32 -18.01 -3.59 7.40
CA ASP A 32 -19.10 -3.43 8.37
C ASP A 32 -18.62 -3.18 9.80
N ASP A 33 -17.34 -3.44 10.08
CA ASP A 33 -16.74 -3.10 11.37
C ASP A 33 -16.79 -1.58 11.63
N LEU A 34 -16.76 -0.76 10.57
CA LEU A 34 -16.98 0.68 10.70
C LEU A 34 -18.36 1.00 11.26
N GLU A 35 -19.42 0.34 10.78
CA GLU A 35 -20.79 0.56 11.32
C GLU A 35 -20.85 0.22 12.82
N ARG A 36 -20.14 -0.82 13.26
CA ARG A 36 -20.04 -1.18 14.69
C ARG A 36 -19.36 -0.08 15.50
N ILE A 37 -18.27 0.49 14.99
CA ILE A 37 -17.52 1.58 15.64
C ILE A 37 -18.41 2.84 15.69
N LEU A 38 -19.08 3.18 14.59
CA LEU A 38 -19.98 4.32 14.52
C LEU A 38 -21.17 4.21 15.48
N ALA A 39 -21.73 2.99 15.65
CA ALA A 39 -22.79 2.76 16.63
C ALA A 39 -22.34 2.97 18.08
N LEU A 40 -21.04 2.74 18.36
CA LEU A 40 -20.46 2.96 19.69
C LEU A 40 -20.21 4.44 20.01
N HIS A 41 -19.77 5.22 19.01
CA HIS A 41 -19.28 6.60 19.23
C HIS A 41 -20.24 7.69 18.78
N ASP A 42 -21.33 7.39 18.10
CA ASP A 42 -22.15 8.31 17.32
C ASP A 42 -21.42 8.81 16.04
N PRO A 43 -21.96 8.55 14.85
CA PRO A 43 -21.34 8.95 13.58
C PRO A 43 -20.97 10.43 13.50
N SER A 44 -21.72 11.31 14.16
CA SER A 44 -21.47 12.77 14.14
C SER A 44 -20.17 13.16 14.86
N THR A 45 -19.58 12.26 15.63
CA THR A 45 -18.30 12.50 16.34
C THR A 45 -17.08 11.95 15.60
N VAL A 46 -17.29 11.22 14.47
CA VAL A 46 -16.23 10.63 13.68
C VAL A 46 -15.93 11.52 12.47
N ALA A 47 -14.73 12.04 12.40
CA ALA A 47 -14.33 12.96 11.33
C ALA A 47 -13.95 12.26 10.03
N ALA A 48 -13.17 11.18 10.14
CA ALA A 48 -12.58 10.52 8.96
C ALA A 48 -12.24 9.06 9.23
N VAL A 49 -12.16 8.30 8.16
CA VAL A 49 -11.51 6.98 8.07
C VAL A 49 -10.28 7.10 7.19
N ILE A 50 -9.13 6.65 7.68
CA ILE A 50 -7.91 6.54 6.87
C ILE A 50 -7.58 5.06 6.63
N VAL A 51 -7.26 4.70 5.40
CA VAL A 51 -6.91 3.34 5.01
C VAL A 51 -5.81 3.33 3.96
N GLU A 52 -4.84 2.42 4.10
CA GLU A 52 -3.97 2.06 2.97
C GLU A 52 -4.80 1.19 2.00
N PRO A 53 -5.02 1.58 0.72
CA PRO A 53 -5.75 0.75 -0.24
C PRO A 53 -5.15 -0.66 -0.36
N VAL A 54 -3.83 -0.78 -0.29
CA VAL A 54 -3.09 -2.02 -0.05
C VAL A 54 -2.16 -1.76 1.12
N SER A 55 -2.35 -2.48 2.22
CA SER A 55 -1.50 -2.31 3.40
C SER A 55 -0.13 -2.94 3.15
N GLY A 56 0.80 -2.11 2.66
CA GLY A 56 2.09 -2.57 2.17
C GLY A 56 3.03 -3.02 3.27
N SER A 57 3.27 -2.15 4.26
CA SER A 57 4.29 -2.37 5.31
C SER A 57 3.97 -3.52 6.25
N THR A 58 2.71 -3.86 6.43
CA THR A 58 2.26 -4.98 7.28
C THR A 58 2.33 -6.34 6.60
N GLY A 59 2.77 -6.40 5.33
CA GLY A 59 2.94 -7.64 4.60
C GLY A 59 2.06 -7.78 3.36
N VAL A 60 1.81 -6.66 2.68
CA VAL A 60 1.05 -6.61 1.41
C VAL A 60 -0.35 -7.22 1.58
N LEU A 61 -1.13 -6.64 2.48
CA LEU A 61 -2.52 -7.03 2.67
C LEU A 61 -3.38 -6.39 1.57
N VAL A 62 -3.74 -7.19 0.58
CA VAL A 62 -4.57 -6.76 -0.55
C VAL A 62 -6.03 -6.68 -0.10
N PRO A 63 -6.76 -5.59 -0.38
CA PRO A 63 -8.15 -5.47 0.02
C PRO A 63 -9.02 -6.47 -0.74
N PRO A 64 -9.94 -7.16 -0.08
CA PRO A 64 -10.91 -8.03 -0.76
C PRO A 64 -11.78 -7.26 -1.76
N LYS A 65 -12.26 -7.97 -2.78
CA LYS A 65 -13.20 -7.39 -3.76
C LYS A 65 -14.39 -6.76 -3.05
N GLY A 66 -14.70 -5.51 -3.40
CA GLY A 66 -15.80 -4.76 -2.83
C GLY A 66 -15.54 -4.11 -1.46
N TYR A 67 -14.45 -4.42 -0.76
CA TYR A 67 -14.16 -3.86 0.57
C TYR A 67 -14.05 -2.32 0.54
N LEU A 68 -13.19 -1.77 -0.32
CA LEU A 68 -13.00 -0.31 -0.41
C LEU A 68 -14.26 0.42 -0.89
N LYS A 69 -15.00 -0.18 -1.82
CA LYS A 69 -16.26 0.37 -2.29
C LYS A 69 -17.28 0.45 -1.17
N LYS A 70 -17.45 -0.62 -0.42
CA LYS A 70 -18.35 -0.67 0.75
C LYS A 70 -17.93 0.33 1.82
N LEU A 71 -16.63 0.47 2.07
CA LEU A 71 -16.10 1.47 2.99
C LEU A 71 -16.48 2.89 2.55
N ARG A 72 -16.37 3.21 1.25
CA ARG A 72 -16.82 4.49 0.67
C ARG A 72 -18.31 4.70 0.88
N GLU A 73 -19.14 3.68 0.61
CA GLU A 73 -20.58 3.75 0.78
C GLU A 73 -20.98 4.04 2.24
N ILE A 74 -20.31 3.43 3.22
CA ILE A 74 -20.55 3.69 4.64
C ILE A 74 -20.11 5.12 4.99
N CYS A 75 -18.95 5.56 4.54
CA CYS A 75 -18.48 6.93 4.77
C CYS A 75 -19.46 7.97 4.18
N ASP A 76 -19.95 7.75 2.97
CA ASP A 76 -20.94 8.65 2.34
C ASP A 76 -22.25 8.68 3.12
N LYS A 77 -22.75 7.52 3.55
CA LYS A 77 -23.98 7.40 4.36
C LYS A 77 -23.92 8.23 5.64
N HIS A 78 -22.76 8.29 6.27
CA HIS A 78 -22.60 8.95 7.57
C HIS A 78 -21.89 10.32 7.47
N ASN A 79 -21.63 10.81 6.25
CA ASN A 79 -20.90 12.07 6.00
C ASN A 79 -19.52 12.11 6.69
N ILE A 80 -18.76 11.01 6.61
CA ILE A 80 -17.43 10.84 7.14
C ILE A 80 -16.42 10.92 5.98
N LEU A 81 -15.31 11.61 6.17
CA LEU A 81 -14.27 11.70 5.15
C LEU A 81 -13.55 10.35 5.00
N LEU A 82 -13.33 9.92 3.76
CA LEU A 82 -12.48 8.79 3.44
C LEU A 82 -11.12 9.29 2.95
N ILE A 83 -10.06 8.82 3.58
CA ILE A 83 -8.67 9.18 3.26
C ILE A 83 -7.95 7.92 2.80
N PHE A 84 -7.34 7.96 1.61
CA PHE A 84 -6.44 6.91 1.16
C PHE A 84 -4.99 7.28 1.49
N ASP A 85 -4.32 6.42 2.25
CA ASP A 85 -2.87 6.47 2.40
C ASP A 85 -2.24 5.73 1.21
N GLU A 86 -1.84 6.51 0.21
CA GLU A 86 -1.20 6.02 -1.01
C GLU A 86 0.31 6.25 -1.03
N VAL A 87 0.91 6.34 0.12
CA VAL A 87 2.36 6.48 0.28
C VAL A 87 3.13 5.32 -0.40
N ILE A 88 2.53 4.13 -0.48
CA ILE A 88 3.12 2.97 -1.18
C ILE A 88 2.47 2.73 -2.54
N THR A 89 1.15 2.86 -2.63
CA THR A 89 0.39 2.50 -3.84
C THR A 89 0.40 3.56 -4.92
N GLY A 90 0.63 4.83 -4.57
CA GLY A 90 0.71 5.92 -5.53
C GLY A 90 1.90 5.81 -6.49
N TYR A 91 1.78 6.56 -7.57
CA TYR A 91 2.80 6.70 -8.62
C TYR A 91 3.14 5.39 -9.35
N GLY A 92 2.10 4.66 -9.78
CA GLY A 92 2.25 3.56 -10.74
C GLY A 92 2.42 2.17 -10.14
N ARG A 93 2.45 2.01 -8.81
CA ARG A 93 2.70 0.71 -8.17
C ARG A 93 1.73 -0.39 -8.57
N LEU A 94 0.47 -0.04 -8.83
CA LEU A 94 -0.58 -0.98 -9.27
C LEU A 94 -0.84 -0.95 -10.79
N GLY A 95 -0.13 -0.08 -11.54
CA GLY A 95 -0.35 0.11 -12.98
C GLY A 95 -1.34 1.23 -13.32
N GLU A 96 -1.70 2.01 -12.32
CA GLU A 96 -2.43 3.27 -12.42
C GLU A 96 -1.70 4.32 -11.58
N PRO A 97 -1.85 5.63 -11.87
CA PRO A 97 -1.21 6.69 -11.10
C PRO A 97 -1.46 6.58 -9.60
N PHE A 98 -2.70 6.25 -9.21
CA PHE A 98 -3.09 6.02 -7.83
C PHE A 98 -3.99 4.80 -7.69
N ALA A 99 -3.95 4.14 -6.53
CA ALA A 99 -4.83 3.03 -6.21
C ALA A 99 -6.32 3.42 -6.24
N ALA A 100 -6.64 4.68 -5.97
CA ALA A 100 -7.99 5.23 -6.13
C ALA A 100 -8.55 4.97 -7.53
N GLN A 101 -7.72 5.11 -8.57
CA GLN A 101 -8.09 4.82 -9.97
C GLN A 101 -8.17 3.31 -10.21
N TYR A 102 -7.18 2.55 -9.73
CA TYR A 102 -7.13 1.10 -9.89
C TYR A 102 -8.37 0.39 -9.31
N PHE A 103 -8.85 0.82 -8.13
CA PHE A 103 -10.00 0.23 -7.46
C PHE A 103 -11.34 0.90 -7.83
N ASP A 104 -11.32 1.95 -8.64
CA ASP A 104 -12.50 2.76 -8.98
C ASP A 104 -13.25 3.26 -7.72
N VAL A 105 -12.48 3.75 -6.73
CA VAL A 105 -12.99 4.32 -5.49
C VAL A 105 -12.30 5.64 -5.21
N ILE A 106 -13.06 6.74 -5.28
CA ILE A 106 -12.50 8.09 -5.10
C ILE A 106 -12.64 8.50 -3.63
N PRO A 107 -11.52 8.61 -2.89
CA PRO A 107 -11.53 9.11 -1.51
C PRO A 107 -11.74 10.63 -1.49
N ASP A 108 -11.92 11.20 -0.31
CA ASP A 108 -11.99 12.65 -0.13
C ASP A 108 -10.59 13.29 -0.07
N MET A 109 -9.61 12.52 0.40
CA MET A 109 -8.21 12.91 0.44
C MET A 109 -7.31 11.74 0.04
N ILE A 110 -6.17 12.06 -0.58
CA ILE A 110 -5.07 11.13 -0.82
C ILE A 110 -3.83 11.67 -0.14
N VAL A 111 -3.16 10.83 0.64
CA VAL A 111 -1.83 11.11 1.20
C VAL A 111 -0.80 10.38 0.36
N SER A 112 0.25 11.06 -0.04
CA SER A 112 1.33 10.50 -0.86
C SER A 112 2.72 10.92 -0.37
N ALA A 113 3.71 10.11 -0.71
CA ALA A 113 5.13 10.37 -0.47
C ALA A 113 5.98 9.47 -1.38
N LYS A 114 7.15 9.05 -0.95
CA LYS A 114 8.07 8.08 -1.60
C LYS A 114 8.20 8.28 -3.12
N GLY A 115 7.29 7.71 -3.91
CA GLY A 115 7.25 7.85 -5.36
C GLY A 115 7.14 9.30 -5.85
N LEU A 116 6.66 10.22 -5.02
CA LEU A 116 6.55 11.64 -5.36
C LEU A 116 7.90 12.26 -5.76
N THR A 117 8.99 11.86 -5.11
CA THR A 117 10.35 12.31 -5.40
C THR A 117 11.29 11.16 -5.72
N ASN A 118 10.77 9.94 -5.85
CA ASN A 118 11.55 8.71 -6.03
C ASN A 118 12.70 8.56 -5.00
N GLY A 119 12.51 9.08 -3.78
CA GLY A 119 13.48 9.00 -2.68
C GLY A 119 14.67 9.95 -2.79
N VAL A 120 14.75 10.81 -3.80
CA VAL A 120 15.86 11.77 -3.98
C VAL A 120 15.88 12.81 -2.85
N LEU A 121 14.70 13.31 -2.47
CA LEU A 121 14.52 14.20 -1.32
C LEU A 121 13.25 13.82 -0.54
N PRO A 122 13.24 13.98 0.79
CA PRO A 122 12.05 13.73 1.57
C PRO A 122 10.94 14.76 1.25
N MET A 123 9.79 14.26 0.81
CA MET A 123 8.61 15.05 0.53
C MET A 123 7.35 14.21 0.70
N GLY A 124 6.28 14.83 1.15
CA GLY A 124 4.93 14.28 1.15
C GLY A 124 3.94 15.31 0.63
N ALA A 125 2.81 14.84 0.16
CA ALA A 125 1.73 15.69 -0.30
C ALA A 125 0.37 15.12 0.14
N VAL A 126 -0.59 16.01 0.32
CA VAL A 126 -1.99 15.68 0.58
C VAL A 126 -2.82 16.32 -0.53
N TYR A 127 -3.57 15.49 -1.25
CA TYR A 127 -4.52 15.94 -2.26
C TYR A 127 -5.92 15.91 -1.65
N VAL A 128 -6.66 17.00 -1.80
CA VAL A 128 -8.00 17.14 -1.23
C VAL A 128 -9.03 17.47 -2.29
N LYS A 129 -10.27 17.00 -2.11
CA LYS A 129 -11.38 17.42 -2.95
C LYS A 129 -11.64 18.92 -2.82
N LYS A 130 -12.14 19.53 -3.91
CA LYS A 130 -12.38 20.97 -3.98
C LYS A 130 -13.23 21.51 -2.83
N HIS A 131 -14.29 20.81 -2.43
CA HIS A 131 -15.18 21.27 -1.35
C HIS A 131 -14.46 21.37 0.00
N ILE A 132 -13.45 20.53 0.26
CA ILE A 132 -12.62 20.61 1.46
C ILE A 132 -11.73 21.83 1.39
N HIS A 133 -11.06 22.06 0.27
CA HIS A 133 -10.27 23.27 0.05
C HIS A 133 -11.12 24.53 0.20
N ASP A 134 -12.28 24.58 -0.46
CA ASP A 134 -13.15 25.75 -0.45
C ASP A 134 -13.63 26.10 0.96
N ALA A 135 -13.77 25.12 1.86
CA ALA A 135 -14.15 25.38 3.25
C ALA A 135 -13.15 26.28 4.00
N PHE A 136 -11.88 26.25 3.60
CA PHE A 136 -10.84 27.11 4.18
C PHE A 136 -10.80 28.50 3.53
N MET A 137 -11.42 28.69 2.36
CA MET A 137 -11.40 29.96 1.63
C MET A 137 -12.45 30.97 2.11
N HIS A 138 -13.16 30.65 3.17
CA HIS A 138 -14.16 31.50 3.80
C HIS A 138 -13.64 32.04 5.13
N GLY A 139 -13.48 33.36 5.22
CA GLY A 139 -13.00 34.01 6.46
C GLY A 139 -12.69 35.48 6.22
N PRO A 140 -12.21 36.20 7.28
CA PRO A 140 -11.77 37.58 7.16
C PRO A 140 -10.58 37.70 6.20
N GLU A 141 -10.61 38.70 5.31
CA GLU A 141 -9.57 38.93 4.29
C GLU A 141 -8.14 39.08 4.82
N HIS A 142 -8.01 39.45 6.10
CA HIS A 142 -6.71 39.68 6.76
C HIS A 142 -6.12 38.43 7.42
N LEU A 143 -6.82 37.30 7.39
CA LEU A 143 -6.34 36.04 7.95
C LEU A 143 -5.84 35.11 6.86
N ILE A 144 -4.85 34.29 7.20
CA ILE A 144 -4.40 33.20 6.34
C ILE A 144 -5.48 32.10 6.36
N GLU A 145 -5.93 31.66 5.21
CA GLU A 145 -7.04 30.73 5.01
C GLU A 145 -6.81 29.39 5.72
N PHE A 146 -5.58 28.88 5.62
CA PHE A 146 -5.16 27.65 6.27
C PHE A 146 -3.79 27.81 6.90
N PHE A 147 -3.76 28.17 8.17
CA PHE A 147 -2.51 28.38 8.91
C PHE A 147 -1.93 27.03 9.37
N HIS A 148 -1.43 26.25 8.41
CA HIS A 148 -0.79 24.97 8.67
C HIS A 148 0.38 24.72 7.71
N GLY A 149 1.50 24.24 8.25
CA GLY A 149 2.68 23.87 7.48
C GLY A 149 3.87 23.61 8.42
N TYR A 150 4.87 22.96 7.87
CA TYR A 150 6.15 22.77 8.52
C TYR A 150 7.14 23.79 7.96
N THR A 151 8.23 24.06 8.68
CA THR A 151 9.27 25.01 8.24
C THR A 151 9.80 24.70 6.82
N TYR A 152 9.86 23.41 6.46
CA TYR A 152 10.32 22.96 5.15
C TYR A 152 9.20 22.63 4.16
N SER A 153 7.94 22.94 4.47
CA SER A 153 6.85 22.82 3.48
C SER A 153 7.13 23.67 2.26
N GLY A 154 6.97 23.11 1.07
CA GLY A 154 7.27 23.80 -0.19
C GLY A 154 8.78 24.04 -0.45
N HIS A 155 9.66 23.23 0.16
CA HIS A 155 11.11 23.37 -0.04
C HIS A 155 11.48 23.32 -1.53
N PRO A 156 12.15 24.33 -2.09
CA PRO A 156 12.36 24.44 -3.55
C PRO A 156 13.05 23.23 -4.17
N MET A 157 14.05 22.67 -3.49
CA MET A 157 14.75 21.47 -4.00
C MET A 157 13.85 20.23 -4.03
N ALA A 158 12.98 20.07 -3.02
CA ALA A 158 12.05 18.96 -2.99
C ALA A 158 10.98 19.11 -4.09
N CYS A 159 10.48 20.32 -4.32
CA CYS A 159 9.56 20.61 -5.41
C CYS A 159 10.21 20.36 -6.78
N ALA A 160 11.46 20.78 -6.98
CA ALA A 160 12.19 20.50 -8.22
C ALA A 160 12.41 19.00 -8.44
N ALA A 161 12.75 18.25 -7.38
CA ALA A 161 12.88 16.80 -7.45
C ALA A 161 11.55 16.11 -7.79
N ALA A 162 10.45 16.59 -7.23
CA ALA A 162 9.12 16.08 -7.54
C ALA A 162 8.74 16.33 -9.01
N LEU A 163 8.98 17.53 -9.52
CA LEU A 163 8.72 17.86 -10.91
C LEU A 163 9.54 16.97 -11.85
N GLY A 164 10.86 16.85 -11.64
CA GLY A 164 11.69 15.98 -12.46
C GLY A 164 11.28 14.49 -12.36
N THR A 165 10.79 14.05 -11.21
CA THR A 165 10.25 12.68 -11.07
C THR A 165 8.97 12.50 -11.87
N LEU A 166 8.04 13.47 -11.81
CA LEU A 166 6.79 13.41 -12.58
C LEU A 166 7.04 13.43 -14.08
N ASP A 167 7.96 14.28 -14.55
CA ASP A 167 8.39 14.32 -15.96
C ASP A 167 8.94 12.94 -16.39
N THR A 168 9.80 12.32 -15.60
CA THR A 168 10.34 10.98 -15.88
C THR A 168 9.25 9.91 -15.94
N TYR A 169 8.26 9.94 -15.03
CA TYR A 169 7.14 8.99 -15.07
C TYR A 169 6.33 9.11 -16.37
N GLU A 170 6.13 10.34 -16.86
CA GLU A 170 5.43 10.60 -18.13
C GLU A 170 6.28 10.18 -19.32
N GLU A 171 7.53 10.62 -19.40
CA GLU A 171 8.44 10.36 -20.50
C GLU A 171 8.75 8.87 -20.70
N GLU A 172 8.88 8.12 -19.60
CA GLU A 172 9.20 6.69 -19.64
C GLU A 172 7.96 5.77 -19.51
N GLY A 173 6.75 6.34 -19.35
CA GLY A 173 5.51 5.58 -19.26
C GLY A 173 5.41 4.72 -17.99
N LEU A 174 6.08 5.13 -16.90
CA LEU A 174 6.23 4.28 -15.70
C LEU A 174 4.94 4.15 -14.89
N LEU A 175 3.99 5.07 -15.02
CA LEU A 175 2.73 5.01 -14.26
C LEU A 175 1.86 3.80 -14.62
N THR A 176 2.00 3.27 -15.84
CA THR A 176 1.25 2.10 -16.34
C THR A 176 2.12 0.84 -16.45
N ARG A 177 3.42 0.95 -16.24
CA ARG A 177 4.37 -0.17 -16.40
C ARG A 177 4.03 -1.39 -15.55
N ALA A 178 3.50 -1.16 -14.35
CA ALA A 178 3.13 -2.27 -13.46
C ALA A 178 2.02 -3.13 -14.05
N SER A 179 1.06 -2.58 -14.80
CA SER A 179 0.03 -3.38 -15.48
C SER A 179 0.60 -4.25 -16.60
N GLU A 180 1.64 -3.79 -17.31
CA GLU A 180 2.31 -4.58 -18.35
C GLU A 180 3.05 -5.81 -17.79
N LEU A 181 3.55 -5.70 -16.56
CA LEU A 181 4.34 -6.73 -15.90
C LEU A 181 3.53 -7.55 -14.88
N ALA A 182 2.29 -7.14 -14.57
CA ALA A 182 1.49 -7.74 -13.50
C ALA A 182 1.33 -9.25 -13.63
N ASP A 183 0.95 -9.73 -14.79
CA ASP A 183 0.76 -11.18 -15.04
C ASP A 183 2.07 -11.95 -14.91
N TYR A 184 3.17 -11.37 -15.40
CA TYR A 184 4.49 -12.00 -15.30
C TYR A 184 4.94 -12.08 -13.85
N TRP A 185 4.79 -10.99 -13.10
CA TRP A 185 5.08 -10.92 -11.67
C TRP A 185 4.23 -11.91 -10.86
N GLU A 186 2.91 -11.93 -11.11
CA GLU A 186 1.98 -12.85 -10.45
C GLU A 186 2.37 -14.32 -10.68
N ASN A 187 2.62 -14.71 -11.93
CA ASN A 187 3.01 -16.08 -12.23
C ASN A 187 4.35 -16.43 -11.59
N SER A 188 5.31 -15.52 -11.57
CA SER A 188 6.63 -15.73 -10.97
C SER A 188 6.54 -15.90 -9.46
N ILE A 189 5.83 -15.02 -8.73
CA ILE A 189 5.70 -15.14 -7.27
C ILE A 189 4.90 -16.39 -6.89
N HIS A 190 3.82 -16.70 -7.59
CA HIS A 190 2.99 -17.87 -7.31
C HIS A 190 3.66 -19.22 -7.71
N SER A 191 4.74 -19.21 -8.50
CA SER A 191 5.54 -20.39 -8.75
C SER A 191 6.22 -20.95 -7.50
N LEU A 192 6.34 -20.13 -6.45
CA LEU A 192 6.91 -20.51 -5.15
C LEU A 192 5.91 -21.28 -4.26
N LYS A 193 4.65 -21.40 -4.67
CA LYS A 193 3.65 -22.18 -3.95
C LYS A 193 4.06 -23.63 -3.83
N GLY A 194 3.99 -24.16 -2.60
CA GLY A 194 4.40 -25.56 -2.32
C GLY A 194 5.87 -25.73 -1.97
N LEU A 195 6.67 -24.65 -1.99
CA LEU A 195 8.01 -24.70 -1.41
C LEU A 195 7.95 -24.82 0.12
N PRO A 196 9.02 -25.34 0.76
CA PRO A 196 9.06 -25.50 2.21
C PRO A 196 8.66 -24.21 2.95
N HIS A 197 7.85 -24.37 3.96
CA HIS A 197 7.40 -23.30 4.87
C HIS A 197 6.53 -22.21 4.25
N VAL A 198 6.26 -22.19 2.95
CA VAL A 198 5.37 -21.21 2.31
C VAL A 198 3.93 -21.53 2.66
N ILE A 199 3.26 -20.66 3.42
CA ILE A 199 1.88 -20.83 3.87
C ILE A 199 0.90 -19.91 3.16
N ASP A 200 1.37 -18.79 2.59
CA ASP A 200 0.57 -17.90 1.75
C ASP A 200 1.43 -17.13 0.76
N ILE A 201 0.85 -16.77 -0.37
CA ILE A 201 1.41 -15.87 -1.37
C ILE A 201 0.30 -14.94 -1.83
N ARG A 202 0.57 -13.63 -1.85
CA ARG A 202 -0.37 -12.60 -2.33
C ARG A 202 0.35 -11.52 -3.11
N ASN A 203 -0.32 -10.98 -4.11
CA ASN A 203 0.25 -9.93 -4.97
C ASN A 203 -0.84 -9.05 -5.56
N ILE A 204 -0.45 -7.88 -6.00
CA ILE A 204 -1.26 -6.98 -6.84
C ILE A 204 -0.31 -5.99 -7.54
N GLY A 205 -0.48 -5.74 -8.85
CA GLY A 205 0.46 -4.92 -9.60
C GLY A 205 1.90 -5.42 -9.43
N LEU A 206 2.86 -4.53 -9.19
CA LEU A 206 4.26 -4.86 -8.89
C LEU A 206 4.56 -4.83 -7.38
N VAL A 207 3.72 -5.48 -6.60
CA VAL A 207 3.97 -5.72 -5.18
C VAL A 207 3.48 -7.10 -4.81
N GLY A 208 4.17 -7.78 -3.91
CA GLY A 208 3.77 -9.11 -3.46
C GLY A 208 4.43 -9.50 -2.15
N ALA A 209 3.88 -10.54 -1.55
CA ALA A 209 4.38 -11.11 -0.31
C ALA A 209 4.34 -12.63 -0.32
N ILE A 210 5.33 -13.21 0.33
CA ILE A 210 5.45 -14.64 0.60
C ILE A 210 5.43 -14.79 2.12
N GLU A 211 4.40 -15.41 2.66
CA GLU A 211 4.28 -15.66 4.09
C GLU A 211 4.81 -17.03 4.44
N LEU A 212 5.66 -17.07 5.44
CA LEU A 212 6.33 -18.29 5.89
C LEU A 212 5.75 -18.76 7.21
N GLN A 213 5.70 -20.06 7.39
CA GLN A 213 5.37 -20.65 8.68
C GLN A 213 6.42 -20.24 9.72
N GLY A 214 6.00 -19.56 10.78
CA GLY A 214 6.90 -19.15 11.87
C GLY A 214 7.51 -20.34 12.63
N ILE A 215 8.66 -20.13 13.26
CA ILE A 215 9.27 -21.11 14.15
C ILE A 215 8.67 -20.94 15.55
N PRO A 216 8.08 -21.98 16.16
CA PRO A 216 7.54 -21.89 17.50
C PRO A 216 8.59 -21.39 18.52
N GLY A 217 8.25 -20.30 19.23
CA GLY A 217 9.15 -19.66 20.21
C GLY A 217 10.22 -18.72 19.60
N GLU A 218 10.36 -18.67 18.28
CA GLU A 218 11.33 -17.83 17.59
C GLU A 218 10.65 -17.03 16.43
N PRO A 219 9.73 -16.11 16.75
CA PRO A 219 9.02 -15.33 15.73
C PRO A 219 10.00 -14.52 14.88
N THR A 220 9.67 -14.35 13.60
CA THR A 220 10.49 -13.62 12.59
C THR A 220 11.79 -14.29 12.17
N LYS A 221 12.29 -15.28 12.88
CA LYS A 221 13.62 -15.87 12.64
C LYS A 221 13.75 -16.44 11.24
N ARG A 222 12.72 -17.15 10.76
CA ARG A 222 12.76 -17.76 9.43
C ARG A 222 12.87 -16.71 8.32
N ALA A 223 12.05 -15.69 8.36
CA ALA A 223 12.10 -14.60 7.37
C ALA A 223 13.42 -13.80 7.48
N MET A 224 13.92 -13.58 8.68
CA MET A 224 15.22 -12.91 8.88
C MET A 224 16.39 -13.72 8.30
N ASN A 225 16.40 -15.04 8.49
CA ASN A 225 17.40 -15.91 7.87
C ASN A 225 17.34 -15.86 6.34
N ALA A 226 16.11 -15.88 5.78
CA ALA A 226 15.91 -15.72 4.35
C ALA A 226 16.44 -14.36 3.85
N MET A 227 16.17 -13.28 4.57
CA MET A 227 16.64 -11.93 4.22
C MET A 227 18.17 -11.84 4.26
N GLN A 228 18.82 -12.38 5.29
CA GLN A 228 20.27 -12.38 5.39
C GLN A 228 20.90 -13.17 4.24
N THR A 229 20.38 -14.36 3.97
CA THR A 229 20.88 -15.20 2.86
C THR A 229 20.66 -14.53 1.49
N ALA A 230 19.53 -13.83 1.31
CA ALA A 230 19.27 -13.06 0.10
C ALA A 230 20.30 -11.93 -0.07
N PHE A 231 20.59 -11.19 1.00
CA PHE A 231 21.58 -10.12 0.98
C PHE A 231 22.97 -10.64 0.62
N GLU A 232 23.40 -11.78 1.18
CA GLU A 232 24.68 -12.43 0.85
C GLU A 232 24.74 -12.89 -0.62
N LYS A 233 23.58 -13.15 -1.24
CA LYS A 233 23.47 -13.49 -2.67
C LYS A 233 23.28 -12.25 -3.57
N GLY A 234 23.36 -11.03 -3.03
CA GLY A 234 23.22 -9.79 -3.76
C GLY A 234 21.77 -9.36 -4.02
N LEU A 235 20.80 -9.95 -3.33
CA LEU A 235 19.40 -9.58 -3.43
C LEU A 235 18.92 -8.93 -2.13
N LEU A 236 18.56 -7.63 -2.20
CA LEU A 236 17.97 -6.92 -1.08
C LEU A 236 16.45 -7.14 -1.05
N ILE A 237 15.97 -7.86 -0.06
CA ILE A 237 14.55 -8.06 0.21
C ILE A 237 14.19 -7.42 1.55
N ARG A 238 12.88 -7.24 1.79
CA ARG A 238 12.35 -6.77 3.07
C ARG A 238 11.52 -7.86 3.74
N THR A 239 11.58 -7.89 5.08
CA THR A 239 10.72 -8.76 5.87
C THR A 239 9.91 -7.98 6.88
N THR A 240 8.73 -8.49 7.22
CA THR A 240 7.88 -8.02 8.32
C THR A 240 7.21 -9.24 8.94
N GLY A 241 7.42 -9.46 10.25
CA GLY A 241 7.07 -10.76 10.82
C GLY A 241 7.78 -11.89 10.07
N ASP A 242 7.06 -12.96 9.79
CA ASP A 242 7.52 -14.07 8.95
C ASP A 242 7.10 -13.92 7.47
N ILE A 243 7.01 -12.69 6.99
CA ILE A 243 6.61 -12.36 5.62
C ILE A 243 7.77 -11.72 4.86
N ILE A 244 8.09 -12.24 3.69
CA ILE A 244 8.97 -11.61 2.70
C ILE A 244 8.10 -10.69 1.84
N ALA A 245 8.36 -9.39 1.86
CA ALA A 245 7.66 -8.40 1.05
C ALA A 245 8.55 -7.89 -0.08
N LEU A 246 8.03 -7.88 -1.29
CA LEU A 246 8.72 -7.53 -2.52
C LEU A 246 7.98 -6.39 -3.23
N SER A 247 8.71 -5.34 -3.57
CA SER A 247 8.20 -4.18 -4.33
C SER A 247 9.34 -3.58 -5.15
N PRO A 248 9.67 -4.14 -6.31
CA PRO A 248 10.81 -3.71 -7.11
C PRO A 248 10.60 -2.31 -7.69
N PRO A 249 11.67 -1.64 -8.18
CA PRO A 249 11.54 -0.42 -8.96
C PRO A 249 10.63 -0.63 -10.17
N LEU A 250 9.90 0.42 -10.61
CA LEU A 250 9.00 0.32 -11.77
C LEU A 250 9.73 0.03 -13.08
N ILE A 251 11.00 0.36 -13.18
CA ILE A 251 11.86 0.10 -14.34
C ILE A 251 12.32 -1.35 -14.47
N ILE A 252 11.91 -2.23 -13.54
CA ILE A 252 12.37 -3.63 -13.52
C ILE A 252 12.05 -4.34 -14.84
N GLU A 253 12.98 -5.19 -15.28
CA GLU A 253 12.84 -6.05 -16.44
C GLU A 253 12.53 -7.50 -16.06
N LYS A 254 11.96 -8.27 -17.00
CA LYS A 254 11.60 -9.67 -16.75
C LYS A 254 12.77 -10.53 -16.30
N SER A 255 13.97 -10.30 -16.84
CA SER A 255 15.19 -11.02 -16.42
C SER A 255 15.57 -10.76 -14.97
N GLU A 256 15.28 -9.57 -14.46
CA GLU A 256 15.53 -9.21 -13.06
C GLU A 256 14.45 -9.81 -12.15
N ILE A 257 13.20 -9.88 -12.64
CA ILE A 257 12.12 -10.61 -11.96
C ILE A 257 12.50 -12.09 -11.83
N ASP A 258 13.01 -12.72 -12.89
CA ASP A 258 13.50 -14.11 -12.87
C ASP A 258 14.60 -14.27 -11.82
N GLN A 259 15.60 -13.38 -11.82
CA GLN A 259 16.69 -13.41 -10.84
C GLN A 259 16.18 -13.32 -9.40
N ILE A 260 15.19 -12.46 -9.13
CA ILE A 260 14.56 -12.35 -7.79
C ILE A 260 13.96 -13.70 -7.39
N PHE A 261 13.11 -14.29 -8.23
CA PHE A 261 12.37 -15.49 -7.85
C PHE A 261 13.20 -16.74 -7.88
N ASP A 262 14.20 -16.87 -8.76
CA ASP A 262 15.18 -17.96 -8.73
C ASP A 262 16.01 -17.92 -7.43
N THR A 263 16.44 -16.73 -7.02
CA THR A 263 17.19 -16.53 -5.78
C THR A 263 16.33 -16.88 -4.57
N VAL A 264 15.13 -16.35 -4.48
CA VAL A 264 14.16 -16.63 -3.39
C VAL A 264 13.81 -18.12 -3.36
N SER A 265 13.52 -18.73 -4.50
CA SER A 265 13.26 -20.17 -4.60
C SER A 265 14.42 -21.01 -4.07
N SER A 266 15.66 -20.67 -4.47
CA SER A 266 16.86 -21.34 -3.97
C SER A 266 17.00 -21.24 -2.46
N ILE A 267 16.68 -20.07 -1.88
CA ILE A 267 16.73 -19.83 -0.43
C ILE A 267 15.66 -20.69 0.27
N LEU A 268 14.40 -20.62 -0.17
CA LEU A 268 13.29 -21.32 0.47
C LEU A 268 13.45 -22.85 0.45
N LYS A 269 14.09 -23.40 -0.57
CA LYS A 269 14.40 -24.85 -0.65
C LYS A 269 15.41 -25.34 0.39
N ASN A 270 16.23 -24.41 0.92
CA ASN A 270 17.30 -24.72 1.86
C ASN A 270 17.11 -24.02 3.22
N LEU A 271 15.92 -23.48 3.45
CA LEU A 271 15.58 -22.74 4.68
C LEU A 271 15.04 -23.73 5.72
N ASP A 272 15.62 -23.68 6.93
CA ASP A 272 15.21 -24.49 8.09
C ASP A 272 13.97 -23.89 8.81
#